data_c4e22b604cc6804ce1923626b36bad97
#
_entry.id   c4e22b604cc6804ce1923626b36bad97
#
_cell.length_a   1.000
_cell.length_b   1.000
_cell.length_c   1.000
_cell.angle_alpha   90.00
_cell.angle_beta   90.00
_cell.angle_gamma   90.00
#
_symmetry.space_group_name_H-M   'P 1'
#
loop_
_entity.id
_entity.type
_entity.pdbx_description
1 polymer ?
#
loop_
_entity_poly.entity_id
_entity_poly.type
_entity_poly.pdbx_seq_one_letter_code
_entity_poly.pdbx_strand_id
1 'polypeptide(L)'
;MHRRQWIKNILLTAVGTLTVAKVWALEKIERLDSEWKHLLTPEQYYILRDEGTEPAGSSPLDKEYRKGEYRCAGCDLLLFTSAMKYDSGTGWPSFFDRVEGHLETKRDFKLIWPRTEYHCARCGGHQGHVFDDGPKPTGQRWCNNGLALRFVPALKDQS
;
A
#
# COMPACT_ATOMS: atom_id res chain seq x y z
N MET A 1 50.26 53.29 33.68
CA MET A 1 48.80 53.28 33.65
C MET A 1 48.37 52.38 32.47
N HIS A 2 48.16 51.11 32.70
CA HIS A 2 47.72 50.18 31.64
C HIS A 2 46.33 49.61 32.00
N ARG A 3 45.30 49.98 31.24
CA ARG A 3 43.97 49.40 31.30
C ARG A 3 43.93 48.11 30.52
N ARG A 4 43.82 46.98 31.22
CA ARG A 4 43.53 45.66 30.61
C ARG A 4 42.02 45.55 30.39
N GLN A 5 41.59 45.54 29.13
CA GLN A 5 40.25 45.20 28.74
C GLN A 5 40.10 43.66 28.72
N TRP A 6 39.16 43.15 29.51
CA TRP A 6 38.77 41.77 29.49
C TRP A 6 37.67 41.58 28.44
N ILE A 7 38.00 40.90 27.35
CA ILE A 7 37.00 40.47 26.37
C ILE A 7 36.41 39.17 26.88
N LYS A 8 35.13 39.20 27.30
CA LYS A 8 34.36 37.99 27.64
C LYS A 8 33.84 37.39 26.35
N ASN A 9 34.43 36.28 25.93
CA ASN A 9 33.88 35.44 24.85
C ASN A 9 32.66 34.69 25.36
N ILE A 10 31.49 35.11 24.89
CA ILE A 10 30.24 34.35 25.09
C ILE A 10 30.19 33.29 23.98
N LEU A 11 30.51 32.03 24.33
CA LEU A 11 30.18 30.88 23.46
C LEU A 11 28.67 30.67 23.50
N LEU A 12 28.00 31.06 22.42
CA LEU A 12 26.62 30.59 22.16
C LEU A 12 26.69 29.15 21.65
N THR A 13 26.44 28.19 22.52
CA THR A 13 26.18 26.80 22.11
C THR A 13 24.76 26.75 21.58
N ALA A 14 24.61 26.73 20.26
CA ALA A 14 23.32 26.42 19.60
C ALA A 14 23.00 24.93 19.83
N VAL A 15 22.18 24.64 20.81
CA VAL A 15 21.58 23.32 20.98
C VAL A 15 20.52 23.14 19.88
N GLY A 16 20.93 22.56 18.76
CA GLY A 16 20.00 22.14 17.71
C GLY A 16 19.14 20.99 18.23
N THR A 17 17.88 21.26 18.50
CA THR A 17 16.90 20.21 18.78
C THR A 17 16.64 19.44 17.48
N LEU A 18 17.28 18.29 17.33
CA LEU A 18 16.93 17.29 16.31
C LEU A 18 15.53 16.76 16.66
N THR A 19 14.50 17.28 16.00
CA THR A 19 13.19 16.68 16.00
C THR A 19 13.26 15.38 15.21
N VAL A 20 13.46 14.27 15.92
CA VAL A 20 13.31 12.92 15.33
C VAL A 20 11.84 12.77 14.99
N ALA A 21 11.50 12.86 13.71
CA ALA A 21 10.17 12.52 13.23
C ALA A 21 9.92 11.05 13.63
N LYS A 22 8.98 10.82 14.53
CA LYS A 22 8.58 9.49 14.98
C LYS A 22 7.90 8.82 13.78
N VAL A 23 8.64 8.02 13.03
CA VAL A 23 8.07 7.15 11.99
C VAL A 23 7.20 6.14 12.74
N TRP A 24 5.89 6.32 12.66
CA TRP A 24 4.95 5.35 13.20
C TRP A 24 5.05 4.11 12.33
N ALA A 25 5.70 3.06 12.84
CA ALA A 25 5.69 1.76 12.20
C ALA A 25 4.23 1.29 12.08
N LEU A 26 3.86 0.78 10.91
CA LEU A 26 2.52 0.23 10.68
C LEU A 26 2.29 -0.94 11.63
N GLU A 27 1.28 -0.84 12.49
CA GLU A 27 0.92 -1.92 13.41
C GLU A 27 0.44 -3.14 12.62
N LYS A 28 1.13 -4.27 12.79
CA LYS A 28 0.76 -5.55 12.16
C LYS A 28 -0.48 -6.13 12.85
N ILE A 29 -1.37 -6.71 12.05
CA ILE A 29 -2.55 -7.44 12.54
C ILE A 29 -2.30 -8.92 12.38
N GLU A 30 -2.22 -9.62 13.50
CA GLU A 30 -2.16 -11.08 13.55
C GLU A 30 -3.51 -11.61 14.05
N ARG A 31 -4.09 -12.57 13.32
CA ARG A 31 -5.36 -13.22 13.64
C ARG A 31 -5.24 -14.69 13.37
N LEU A 32 -5.99 -15.46 14.14
CA LEU A 32 -6.15 -16.89 13.89
C LEU A 32 -6.88 -17.12 12.55
N ASP A 33 -6.60 -18.25 11.93
CA ASP A 33 -7.23 -18.65 10.68
C ASP A 33 -8.76 -18.70 10.77
N SER A 34 -9.29 -19.20 11.91
CA SER A 34 -10.72 -19.22 12.18
C SER A 34 -11.34 -17.82 12.24
N GLU A 35 -10.61 -16.82 12.76
CA GLU A 35 -11.09 -15.43 12.79
C GLU A 35 -11.18 -14.85 11.39
N TRP A 36 -10.18 -15.12 10.52
CA TRP A 36 -10.23 -14.69 9.13
C TRP A 36 -11.40 -15.31 8.37
N LYS A 37 -11.70 -16.59 8.60
CA LYS A 37 -12.86 -17.28 8.01
C LYS A 37 -14.20 -16.68 8.45
N HIS A 38 -14.28 -16.07 9.63
CA HIS A 38 -15.49 -15.37 10.07
C HIS A 38 -15.60 -13.93 9.51
N LEU A 39 -14.47 -13.29 9.24
CA LEU A 39 -14.43 -11.88 8.79
C LEU A 39 -14.53 -11.72 7.26
N LEU A 40 -14.08 -12.72 6.52
CA LEU A 40 -13.99 -12.70 5.06
C LEU A 40 -15.05 -13.60 4.44
N THR A 41 -15.52 -13.26 3.23
CA THR A 41 -16.25 -14.24 2.44
C THR A 41 -15.32 -15.39 2.03
N PRO A 42 -15.85 -16.58 1.68
CA PRO A 42 -15.01 -17.68 1.21
C PRO A 42 -14.09 -17.29 0.05
N GLU A 43 -14.60 -16.48 -0.89
CA GLU A 43 -13.83 -16.01 -2.05
C GLU A 43 -12.75 -15.02 -1.64
N GLN A 44 -13.03 -14.09 -0.74
CA GLN A 44 -12.04 -13.17 -0.18
C GLN A 44 -10.98 -13.92 0.62
N TYR A 45 -11.39 -14.94 1.40
CA TYR A 45 -10.47 -15.78 2.15
C TYR A 45 -9.51 -16.51 1.19
N TYR A 46 -10.04 -17.13 0.13
CA TYR A 46 -9.25 -17.81 -0.89
C TYR A 46 -8.19 -16.87 -1.51
N ILE A 47 -8.54 -15.61 -1.80
CA ILE A 47 -7.58 -14.64 -2.34
C ILE A 47 -6.58 -14.20 -1.27
N LEU A 48 -7.08 -13.68 -0.15
CA LEU A 48 -6.25 -12.98 0.84
C LEU A 48 -5.38 -13.92 1.70
N ARG A 49 -5.83 -15.16 1.93
CA ARG A 49 -5.18 -16.08 2.86
C ARG A 49 -4.56 -17.30 2.17
N ASP A 50 -5.20 -17.82 1.14
CA ASP A 50 -4.70 -18.97 0.36
C ASP A 50 -3.90 -18.54 -0.88
N GLU A 51 -3.66 -17.22 -1.07
CA GLU A 51 -2.95 -16.64 -2.21
C GLU A 51 -3.55 -17.06 -3.56
N GLY A 52 -4.89 -17.07 -3.63
CA GLY A 52 -5.63 -17.37 -4.83
C GLY A 52 -5.62 -16.24 -5.85
N THR A 53 -6.20 -16.49 -7.00
CA THR A 53 -6.41 -15.50 -8.06
C THR A 53 -7.83 -15.59 -8.57
N GLU A 54 -8.54 -14.46 -8.64
CA GLU A 54 -9.87 -14.37 -9.23
C GLU A 54 -9.79 -14.48 -10.75
N PRO A 55 -10.86 -14.92 -11.45
CA PRO A 55 -10.91 -14.90 -12.91
C PRO A 55 -10.76 -13.49 -13.48
N ALA A 56 -10.08 -13.36 -14.63
CA ALA A 56 -9.96 -12.09 -15.34
C ALA A 56 -11.34 -11.54 -15.69
N GLY A 57 -11.59 -10.26 -15.49
CA GLY A 57 -12.86 -9.58 -15.79
C GLY A 57 -13.98 -9.87 -14.79
N SER A 58 -13.73 -10.63 -13.72
CA SER A 58 -14.77 -10.96 -12.73
C SER A 58 -15.08 -9.83 -11.76
N SER A 59 -14.13 -8.93 -11.52
CA SER A 59 -14.30 -7.83 -10.56
C SER A 59 -14.83 -6.56 -11.21
N PRO A 60 -15.89 -5.95 -10.66
CA PRO A 60 -16.35 -4.62 -11.10
C PRO A 60 -15.31 -3.53 -10.87
N LEU A 61 -14.34 -3.74 -9.96
CA LEU A 61 -13.27 -2.79 -9.68
C LEU A 61 -12.27 -2.65 -10.83
N ASP A 62 -12.24 -3.57 -11.79
CA ASP A 62 -11.47 -3.41 -13.01
C ASP A 62 -11.91 -2.15 -13.78
N LYS A 63 -13.21 -1.89 -13.83
CA LYS A 63 -13.81 -0.73 -14.52
C LYS A 63 -14.27 0.39 -13.56
N GLU A 64 -13.78 0.42 -12.33
CA GLU A 64 -14.07 1.48 -11.37
C GLU A 64 -13.12 2.66 -11.57
N TYR A 65 -13.63 3.81 -12.04
CA TYR A 65 -12.85 5.02 -12.35
C TYR A 65 -13.29 6.26 -11.57
N ARG A 66 -14.24 6.13 -10.65
CA ARG A 66 -14.61 7.26 -9.78
C ARG A 66 -13.44 7.65 -8.87
N LYS A 67 -13.42 8.91 -8.44
CA LYS A 67 -12.47 9.35 -7.43
C LYS A 67 -12.70 8.61 -6.12
N GLY A 68 -11.64 8.12 -5.49
CA GLY A 68 -11.74 7.37 -4.26
C GLY A 68 -10.46 6.64 -3.90
N GLU A 69 -10.60 5.75 -2.95
CA GLU A 69 -9.54 4.98 -2.33
C GLU A 69 -9.78 3.49 -2.51
N TYR A 70 -8.72 2.74 -2.73
CA TYR A 70 -8.72 1.28 -2.76
C TYR A 70 -8.04 0.78 -1.49
N ARG A 71 -8.80 0.13 -0.64
CA ARG A 71 -8.38 -0.33 0.68
C ARG A 71 -8.34 -1.86 0.72
N CYS A 72 -7.47 -2.42 1.56
CA CYS A 72 -7.40 -3.85 1.79
C CYS A 72 -8.74 -4.38 2.32
N ALA A 73 -9.32 -5.38 1.67
CA ALA A 73 -10.58 -5.97 2.12
C ALA A 73 -10.47 -6.66 3.48
N GLY A 74 -9.26 -7.10 3.86
CA GLY A 74 -9.03 -7.77 5.14
C GLY A 74 -8.87 -6.84 6.35
N CYS A 75 -8.31 -5.64 6.16
CA CYS A 75 -7.97 -4.79 7.31
C CYS A 75 -8.19 -3.29 7.10
N ASP A 76 -8.77 -2.91 5.98
CA ASP A 76 -9.10 -1.52 5.64
C ASP A 76 -7.90 -0.56 5.52
N LEU A 77 -6.67 -1.08 5.38
CA LEU A 77 -5.52 -0.24 5.09
C LEU A 77 -5.65 0.34 3.68
N LEU A 78 -5.42 1.63 3.53
CA LEU A 78 -5.34 2.28 2.21
C LEU A 78 -4.14 1.73 1.43
N LEU A 79 -4.38 1.19 0.23
CA LEU A 79 -3.33 0.60 -0.61
C LEU A 79 -3.06 1.43 -1.86
N PHE A 80 -4.12 1.93 -2.49
CA PHE A 80 -4.04 2.73 -3.71
C PHE A 80 -5.09 3.84 -3.70
N THR A 81 -4.85 4.86 -4.52
CA THR A 81 -5.85 5.89 -4.84
C THR A 81 -6.31 5.76 -6.28
N SER A 82 -7.46 6.34 -6.60
CA SER A 82 -7.96 6.37 -7.98
C SER A 82 -7.02 7.10 -8.96
N ALA A 83 -6.15 8.00 -8.46
CA ALA A 83 -5.15 8.68 -9.27
C ALA A 83 -4.04 7.75 -9.78
N MET A 84 -3.84 6.61 -9.12
CA MET A 84 -2.83 5.60 -9.49
C MET A 84 -3.41 4.55 -10.45
N LYS A 85 -4.74 4.48 -10.59
CA LYS A 85 -5.42 3.45 -11.38
C LYS A 85 -5.37 3.74 -12.87
N TYR A 86 -5.21 2.67 -13.66
CA TYR A 86 -5.30 2.73 -15.13
C TYR A 86 -5.88 1.43 -15.69
N ASP A 87 -6.31 1.45 -16.96
CA ASP A 87 -6.75 0.25 -17.66
C ASP A 87 -5.53 -0.45 -18.28
N SER A 88 -5.17 -1.59 -17.74
CA SER A 88 -4.07 -2.42 -18.28
C SER A 88 -4.55 -3.38 -19.39
N GLY A 89 -5.85 -3.53 -19.59
CA GLY A 89 -6.42 -4.51 -20.52
C GLY A 89 -6.30 -5.98 -20.05
N THR A 90 -5.80 -6.23 -18.85
CA THR A 90 -5.57 -7.60 -18.35
C THR A 90 -6.80 -8.23 -17.71
N GLY A 91 -7.83 -7.42 -17.38
CA GLY A 91 -9.05 -7.87 -16.70
C GLY A 91 -8.95 -7.90 -15.18
N TRP A 92 -7.91 -7.32 -14.61
CA TRP A 92 -7.75 -7.09 -13.18
C TRP A 92 -7.50 -5.62 -12.88
N PRO A 93 -7.99 -5.09 -11.75
CA PRO A 93 -7.66 -3.74 -11.30
C PRO A 93 -6.15 -3.51 -11.29
N SER A 94 -5.67 -2.50 -11.99
CA SER A 94 -4.24 -2.24 -12.17
C SER A 94 -3.89 -0.81 -11.78
N PHE A 95 -2.74 -0.66 -11.11
CA PHE A 95 -2.23 0.61 -10.61
C PHE A 95 -0.77 0.78 -11.03
N PHE A 96 -0.37 2.00 -11.39
CA PHE A 96 1.03 2.27 -11.77
C PHE A 96 1.92 2.63 -10.56
N ASP A 97 1.31 2.85 -9.39
CA ASP A 97 2.01 3.17 -8.14
C ASP A 97 1.19 2.67 -6.95
N ARG A 98 1.68 2.84 -5.76
CA ARG A 98 1.10 2.39 -4.49
C ARG A 98 1.27 3.43 -3.39
N VAL A 99 0.53 3.29 -2.29
CA VAL A 99 0.82 4.04 -1.06
C VAL A 99 2.09 3.47 -0.42
N GLU A 100 3.10 4.32 -0.25
CA GLU A 100 4.41 3.93 0.27
C GLU A 100 4.30 3.29 1.66
N GLY A 101 5.01 2.16 1.85
CA GLY A 101 5.02 1.42 3.11
C GLY A 101 3.76 0.62 3.43
N HIS A 102 2.72 0.63 2.57
CA HIS A 102 1.48 -0.10 2.82
C HIS A 102 1.40 -1.46 2.13
N LEU A 103 2.36 -1.76 1.26
CA LEU A 103 2.53 -3.04 0.60
C LEU A 103 3.94 -3.59 0.81
N GLU A 104 4.05 -4.88 1.02
CA GLU A 104 5.29 -5.64 1.06
C GLU A 104 5.31 -6.63 -0.10
N THR A 105 6.50 -7.01 -0.56
CA THR A 105 6.69 -7.93 -1.69
C THR A 105 7.48 -9.16 -1.29
N LYS A 106 7.20 -10.29 -1.94
CA LYS A 106 8.01 -11.50 -1.84
C LYS A 106 8.14 -12.17 -3.21
N ARG A 107 9.15 -13.03 -3.38
CA ARG A 107 9.29 -13.85 -4.58
C ARG A 107 8.25 -14.98 -4.57
N ASP A 108 7.53 -15.11 -5.66
CA ASP A 108 6.58 -16.20 -5.91
C ASP A 108 7.17 -17.17 -6.93
N PHE A 109 7.34 -18.45 -6.52
CA PHE A 109 7.90 -19.54 -7.33
C PHE A 109 6.83 -20.59 -7.69
N LYS A 110 5.54 -20.31 -7.53
CA LYS A 110 4.45 -21.25 -7.83
C LYS A 110 4.36 -21.61 -9.32
N LEU A 111 4.87 -20.74 -10.20
CA LEU A 111 4.96 -20.98 -11.64
C LEU A 111 6.41 -21.22 -12.07
N ILE A 112 6.59 -21.71 -13.32
CA ILE A 112 7.90 -21.93 -13.94
C ILE A 112 8.76 -20.66 -13.96
N TRP A 113 8.12 -19.49 -14.17
CA TRP A 113 8.78 -18.19 -14.14
C TRP A 113 8.52 -17.49 -12.81
N PRO A 114 9.58 -17.08 -12.10
CA PRO A 114 9.43 -16.33 -10.85
C PRO A 114 8.65 -15.03 -11.06
N ARG A 115 7.68 -14.78 -10.21
CA ARG A 115 6.95 -13.50 -10.17
C ARG A 115 7.22 -12.79 -8.85
N THR A 116 6.91 -11.50 -8.79
CA THR A 116 6.93 -10.75 -7.54
C THR A 116 5.49 -10.61 -7.05
N GLU A 117 5.16 -11.34 -6.00
CA GLU A 117 3.91 -11.23 -5.27
C GLU A 117 3.96 -10.03 -4.34
N TYR A 118 2.81 -9.40 -4.10
CA TYR A 118 2.68 -8.41 -3.05
C TYR A 118 1.46 -8.61 -2.17
N HIS A 119 1.58 -8.17 -0.93
CA HIS A 119 0.57 -8.32 0.11
C HIS A 119 0.46 -7.05 0.97
N CYS A 120 -0.66 -6.95 1.68
CA CYS A 120 -0.92 -5.85 2.60
C CYS A 120 0.10 -5.86 3.75
N ALA A 121 0.81 -4.75 3.94
CA ALA A 121 1.83 -4.62 4.98
C ALA A 121 1.26 -4.73 6.40
N ARG A 122 -0.04 -4.46 6.62
CA ARG A 122 -0.67 -4.55 7.94
C ARG A 122 -1.13 -5.96 8.30
N CYS A 123 -1.85 -6.66 7.41
CA CYS A 123 -2.48 -7.94 7.74
C CYS A 123 -1.89 -9.15 7.00
N GLY A 124 -0.89 -8.91 6.13
CA GLY A 124 -0.27 -9.96 5.33
C GLY A 124 -1.18 -10.57 4.24
N GLY A 125 -2.37 -9.99 4.00
CA GLY A 125 -3.30 -10.51 2.99
C GLY A 125 -2.77 -10.33 1.58
N HIS A 126 -2.74 -11.45 0.81
CA HIS A 126 -2.34 -11.43 -0.59
C HIS A 126 -3.19 -10.47 -1.40
N GLN A 127 -2.56 -9.68 -2.25
CA GLN A 127 -3.24 -8.71 -3.10
C GLN A 127 -3.11 -9.06 -4.59
N GLY A 128 -1.93 -9.46 -5.02
CA GLY A 128 -1.65 -9.75 -6.42
C GLY A 128 -0.16 -9.82 -6.72
N HIS A 129 0.20 -9.42 -7.95
CA HIS A 129 1.58 -9.45 -8.43
C HIS A 129 1.96 -8.11 -9.08
N VAL A 130 3.22 -7.74 -8.94
CA VAL A 130 3.78 -6.55 -9.60
C VAL A 130 4.66 -6.97 -10.77
N PHE A 131 4.53 -6.22 -11.88
CA PHE A 131 5.23 -6.43 -13.15
C PHE A 131 5.89 -5.13 -13.59
N ASP A 132 6.95 -5.23 -14.41
CA ASP A 132 7.70 -4.09 -14.93
C ASP A 132 7.22 -3.66 -16.34
N ASP A 133 5.95 -3.84 -16.63
CA ASP A 133 5.29 -3.54 -17.90
C ASP A 133 4.23 -2.43 -17.77
N GLY A 134 4.31 -1.65 -16.70
CA GLY A 134 3.38 -0.56 -16.43
C GLY A 134 3.75 0.77 -17.11
N PRO A 135 2.87 1.78 -17.05
CA PRO A 135 3.13 3.09 -17.62
C PRO A 135 4.09 3.92 -16.75
N LYS A 136 4.57 5.02 -17.32
CA LYS A 136 5.26 6.06 -16.55
C LYS A 136 4.31 6.63 -15.48
N PRO A 137 4.84 7.15 -14.34
CA PRO A 137 6.27 7.42 -14.06
C PRO A 137 7.06 6.21 -13.55
N THR A 138 6.42 5.17 -12.99
CA THR A 138 7.13 4.08 -12.29
C THR A 138 7.58 2.95 -13.22
N GLY A 139 6.88 2.74 -14.33
CA GLY A 139 7.07 1.56 -15.18
C GLY A 139 6.49 0.28 -14.57
N GLN A 140 5.88 0.35 -13.38
CA GLN A 140 5.32 -0.80 -12.68
C GLN A 140 3.83 -0.96 -12.94
N ARG A 141 3.37 -2.20 -12.98
CA ARG A 141 1.95 -2.58 -12.96
C ARG A 141 1.67 -3.41 -11.72
N TRP A 142 0.99 -2.82 -10.77
CA TRP A 142 0.45 -3.49 -9.58
C TRP A 142 -0.90 -4.09 -9.97
N CYS A 143 -0.88 -5.38 -10.35
CA CYS A 143 -2.07 -6.13 -10.77
C CYS A 143 -2.73 -6.73 -9.53
N ASN A 144 -3.93 -6.25 -9.19
CA ASN A 144 -4.59 -6.60 -7.92
C ASN A 144 -5.81 -7.47 -8.16
N ASN A 145 -6.05 -8.44 -7.28
CA ASN A 145 -7.35 -9.11 -7.20
C ASN A 145 -8.39 -8.11 -6.67
N GLY A 146 -9.49 -7.93 -7.37
CA GLY A 146 -10.54 -7.01 -6.94
C GLY A 146 -11.22 -7.46 -5.65
N LEU A 147 -11.36 -8.77 -5.41
CA LEU A 147 -11.88 -9.32 -4.16
C LEU A 147 -10.99 -9.01 -2.94
N ALA A 148 -9.69 -8.74 -3.16
CA ALA A 148 -8.77 -8.31 -2.12
C ALA A 148 -8.90 -6.81 -1.78
N LEU A 149 -9.70 -6.06 -2.54
CA LEU A 149 -9.90 -4.62 -2.39
C LEU A 149 -11.33 -4.27 -1.97
N ARG A 150 -11.44 -3.15 -1.27
CA ARG A 150 -12.67 -2.40 -1.05
C ARG A 150 -12.49 -0.99 -1.61
N PHE A 151 -13.38 -0.57 -2.51
CA PHE A 151 -13.39 0.79 -3.02
C PHE A 151 -14.22 1.70 -2.10
N VAL A 152 -13.66 2.85 -1.75
CA VAL A 152 -14.31 3.91 -0.98
C VAL A 152 -14.36 5.15 -1.84
N PRO A 153 -15.55 5.56 -2.35
CA PRO A 153 -15.67 6.78 -3.13
C PRO A 153 -15.28 8.00 -2.32
N ALA A 154 -14.62 8.97 -2.95
CA ALA A 154 -14.45 10.28 -2.35
C ALA A 154 -15.83 10.92 -2.10
N LEU A 155 -15.97 11.62 -0.98
CA LEU A 155 -17.16 12.42 -0.72
C LEU A 155 -17.33 13.41 -1.89
N LYS A 156 -18.56 13.56 -2.40
CA LYS A 156 -18.87 14.63 -3.35
C LYS A 156 -18.71 15.93 -2.58
N ASP A 157 -17.87 16.83 -3.10
CA ASP A 157 -17.86 18.20 -2.61
C ASP A 157 -19.30 18.71 -2.69
N GLN A 158 -19.88 19.02 -1.55
CA GLN A 158 -21.17 19.72 -1.49
C GLN A 158 -20.86 21.20 -1.82
N SER A 159 -20.74 21.48 -3.11
CA SER A 159 -20.67 22.84 -3.65
C SER A 159 -22.06 23.35 -3.96
#